data_2e586deea414a4baeb8bb4c6ea450314
#
_entry.id   2e586deea414a4baeb8bb4c6ea450314
#
_cell.length_a   1.000
_cell.length_b   1.000
_cell.length_c   1.000
_cell.angle_alpha   90.00
_cell.angle_beta   90.00
_cell.angle_gamma   90.00
#
_symmetry.space_group_name_H-M   'P 1'
#
loop_
_entity.id
_entity.type
_entity.pdbx_description
1 polymer ?
#
loop_
_entity_poly.entity_id
_entity_poly.type
_entity_poly.pdbx_seq_one_letter_code
_entity_poly.pdbx_strand_id
1 'polypeptide(L)'
;MEHQINGIALPNELGFFGNFGGQFIPPHLKEAMDEINKAYEKISYTAEFQDELNDLFKNYVGRPSPLFHAKRLSDQLGGAQIYLKREDLNHTGAHKINHCLGEALLAKYMGKSKVIAETGAGQHGVALATACALVGIPCEIHMGQVDIEKEHPNVVKMKILGAKLVSVTQGTATLKDAVDSAFEEYLKDPKNYIYAIGSVVGPHPFPKMVRDFQSIIGSEIKTQANERFGQNPDYVVACVGGGSNAIGAFTAFLNIPEVKLVGVEPAGHGLDTDKHSATLTLGKPGQIHGMACYVLEDDQGEPLPVHSIASGLDYPGVGPQHSFLKELGRVQYESATDQECLDAFMRLSRVEGIVPALESSHAVAWALREAPKMDKNTKIVVNLSGRGDKDSDYVAQKLGL
;
A
#
# COMPACT_ATOMS: atom_id res chain seq x y z
N MET A 1 6.28 -16.44 -25.76
CA MET A 1 6.97 -15.53 -24.82
C MET A 1 6.21 -14.24 -24.57
N GLU A 2 5.62 -13.56 -25.57
CA GLU A 2 4.84 -12.31 -25.37
C GLU A 2 3.58 -12.49 -24.49
N HIS A 3 2.87 -13.62 -24.55
CA HIS A 3 1.70 -13.89 -23.69
C HIS A 3 2.02 -14.05 -22.19
N GLN A 4 3.24 -14.49 -21.82
CA GLN A 4 3.67 -14.56 -20.43
C GLN A 4 4.02 -13.16 -19.87
N ILE A 5 4.57 -12.29 -20.70
CA ILE A 5 4.95 -10.92 -20.32
C ILE A 5 3.70 -10.07 -20.00
N ASN A 6 2.63 -10.17 -20.81
CA ASN A 6 1.37 -9.46 -20.55
C ASN A 6 0.67 -9.97 -19.28
N GLY A 7 0.76 -11.26 -18.96
CA GLY A 7 0.18 -11.86 -17.76
C GLY A 7 0.83 -11.44 -16.45
N ILE A 8 2.08 -10.97 -16.45
CA ILE A 8 2.74 -10.45 -15.24
C ILE A 8 2.23 -9.06 -14.87
N ALA A 9 1.98 -8.23 -15.88
CA ALA A 9 1.65 -6.81 -15.67
C ALA A 9 0.17 -6.56 -15.43
N LEU A 10 -0.74 -7.31 -16.02
CA LEU A 10 -2.18 -7.07 -15.98
C LEU A 10 -2.95 -8.35 -15.64
N PRO A 11 -4.09 -8.24 -14.94
CA PRO A 11 -4.98 -9.39 -14.78
C PRO A 11 -5.68 -9.73 -16.11
N ASN A 12 -6.26 -10.92 -16.19
CA ASN A 12 -7.17 -11.28 -17.26
C ASN A 12 -8.52 -10.55 -17.12
N GLU A 13 -9.45 -10.76 -18.06
CA GLU A 13 -10.77 -10.11 -18.08
C GLU A 13 -11.63 -10.43 -16.83
N LEU A 14 -11.35 -11.54 -16.15
CA LEU A 14 -12.03 -11.93 -14.90
C LEU A 14 -11.31 -11.40 -13.65
N GLY A 15 -10.25 -10.62 -13.81
CA GLY A 15 -9.49 -10.01 -12.71
C GLY A 15 -8.45 -10.92 -12.08
N PHE A 16 -8.04 -12.02 -12.76
CA PHE A 16 -7.04 -12.94 -12.21
C PHE A 16 -5.63 -12.62 -12.72
N PHE A 17 -4.69 -12.61 -11.78
CA PHE A 17 -3.25 -12.72 -11.98
C PHE A 17 -2.87 -14.21 -11.76
N GLY A 18 -2.74 -15.00 -12.81
CA GLY A 18 -2.63 -16.46 -12.67
C GLY A 18 -3.85 -17.04 -11.95
N ASN A 19 -3.63 -17.63 -10.78
CA ASN A 19 -4.70 -18.22 -9.95
C ASN A 19 -5.24 -17.25 -8.89
N PHE A 20 -4.73 -16.03 -8.79
CA PHE A 20 -5.04 -15.08 -7.74
C PHE A 20 -5.85 -13.90 -8.25
N GLY A 21 -6.75 -13.36 -7.44
CA GLY A 21 -7.67 -12.29 -7.80
C GLY A 21 -9.10 -12.76 -7.95
N GLY A 22 -9.78 -12.27 -8.98
CA GLY A 22 -11.18 -12.63 -9.26
C GLY A 22 -12.19 -11.84 -8.42
N GLN A 23 -13.43 -12.35 -8.39
CA GLN A 23 -14.56 -11.75 -7.68
C GLN A 23 -15.31 -12.85 -6.90
N PHE A 24 -14.85 -13.18 -5.70
CA PHE A 24 -15.51 -14.15 -4.80
C PHE A 24 -16.50 -13.42 -3.88
N ILE A 25 -17.55 -12.89 -4.47
CA ILE A 25 -18.57 -12.04 -3.85
C ILE A 25 -19.97 -12.54 -4.20
N PRO A 26 -20.99 -12.21 -3.38
CA PRO A 26 -22.37 -12.53 -3.70
C PRO A 26 -22.80 -11.96 -5.07
N PRO A 27 -23.69 -12.65 -5.82
CA PRO A 27 -24.08 -12.26 -7.18
C PRO A 27 -24.61 -10.82 -7.30
N HIS A 28 -25.33 -10.33 -6.31
CA HIS A 28 -25.89 -8.97 -6.32
C HIS A 28 -24.80 -7.88 -6.23
N LEU A 29 -23.58 -8.20 -5.77
CA LEU A 29 -22.44 -7.30 -5.75
C LEU A 29 -21.69 -7.28 -7.06
N LYS A 30 -21.78 -8.37 -7.82
CA LYS A 30 -21.05 -8.50 -9.07
C LYS A 30 -21.42 -7.40 -10.06
N GLU A 31 -22.72 -7.06 -10.16
CA GLU A 31 -23.18 -5.98 -11.04
C GLU A 31 -22.55 -4.63 -10.68
N ALA A 32 -22.43 -4.32 -9.38
CA ALA A 32 -21.81 -3.09 -8.91
C ALA A 32 -20.30 -3.06 -9.20
N MET A 33 -19.61 -4.18 -9.01
CA MET A 33 -18.17 -4.28 -9.36
C MET A 33 -17.95 -4.17 -10.86
N ASP A 34 -18.79 -4.81 -11.67
CA ASP A 34 -18.75 -4.72 -13.13
C ASP A 34 -19.05 -3.28 -13.62
N GLU A 35 -19.96 -2.54 -12.96
CA GLU A 35 -20.21 -1.12 -13.24
C GLU A 35 -18.94 -0.29 -12.97
N ILE A 36 -18.32 -0.48 -11.80
CA ILE A 36 -17.08 0.22 -11.45
C ILE A 36 -15.97 -0.11 -12.47
N ASN A 37 -15.81 -1.40 -12.82
CA ASN A 37 -14.81 -1.79 -13.80
C ASN A 37 -15.04 -1.14 -15.17
N LYS A 38 -16.26 -1.18 -15.68
CA LYS A 38 -16.61 -0.54 -16.96
C LYS A 38 -16.39 0.97 -16.93
N ALA A 39 -16.76 1.63 -15.83
CA ALA A 39 -16.55 3.05 -15.66
C ALA A 39 -15.05 3.37 -15.59
N TYR A 40 -14.29 2.60 -14.82
CA TYR A 40 -12.84 2.73 -14.72
C TYR A 40 -12.18 2.60 -16.10
N GLU A 41 -12.44 1.52 -16.83
CA GLU A 41 -11.87 1.30 -18.17
C GLU A 41 -12.26 2.39 -19.17
N LYS A 42 -13.47 2.94 -19.06
CA LYS A 42 -13.96 3.98 -19.97
C LYS A 42 -13.44 5.37 -19.61
N ILE A 43 -13.37 5.71 -18.32
CA ILE A 43 -13.13 7.07 -17.83
C ILE A 43 -11.64 7.31 -17.58
N SER A 44 -10.98 6.38 -16.87
CA SER A 44 -9.62 6.64 -16.38
C SER A 44 -8.57 6.82 -17.47
N TYR A 45 -8.83 6.34 -18.69
CA TYR A 45 -7.92 6.48 -19.82
C TYR A 45 -8.29 7.66 -20.76
N THR A 46 -9.32 8.45 -20.44
CA THR A 46 -9.61 9.66 -21.20
C THR A 46 -8.56 10.75 -20.93
N ALA A 47 -8.29 11.57 -21.93
CA ALA A 47 -7.35 12.70 -21.78
C ALA A 47 -7.81 13.64 -20.66
N GLU A 48 -9.11 13.93 -20.58
CA GLU A 48 -9.68 14.82 -19.56
C GLU A 48 -9.39 14.31 -18.12
N PHE A 49 -9.65 13.02 -17.85
CA PHE A 49 -9.36 12.43 -16.55
C PHE A 49 -7.86 12.41 -16.25
N GLN A 50 -7.03 12.01 -17.22
CA GLN A 50 -5.58 11.92 -17.05
C GLN A 50 -4.96 13.31 -16.85
N ASP A 51 -5.41 14.32 -17.56
CA ASP A 51 -4.92 15.69 -17.42
C ASP A 51 -5.27 16.27 -16.05
N GLU A 52 -6.53 16.07 -15.57
CA GLU A 52 -6.95 16.49 -14.23
C GLU A 52 -6.15 15.75 -13.14
N LEU A 53 -5.99 14.43 -13.25
CA LEU A 53 -5.22 13.64 -12.28
C LEU A 53 -3.74 14.04 -12.27
N ASN A 54 -3.13 14.25 -13.43
CA ASN A 54 -1.72 14.67 -13.55
C ASN A 54 -1.50 16.08 -12.99
N ASP A 55 -2.45 16.99 -13.20
CA ASP A 55 -2.42 18.34 -12.59
C ASP A 55 -2.46 18.22 -11.06
N LEU A 56 -3.34 17.40 -10.51
CA LEU A 56 -3.42 17.15 -9.08
C LEU A 56 -2.14 16.49 -8.54
N PHE A 57 -1.57 15.54 -9.23
CA PHE A 57 -0.29 14.95 -8.85
C PHE A 57 0.81 15.99 -8.77
N LYS A 58 0.91 16.86 -9.75
CA LYS A 58 1.94 17.89 -9.82
C LYS A 58 1.71 19.02 -8.82
N ASN A 59 0.53 19.62 -8.82
CA ASN A 59 0.26 20.89 -8.17
C ASN A 59 -0.37 20.75 -6.77
N TYR A 60 -0.94 19.59 -6.45
CA TYR A 60 -1.56 19.33 -5.14
C TYR A 60 -0.77 18.32 -4.32
N VAL A 61 -0.34 17.20 -4.89
CA VAL A 61 0.48 16.19 -4.18
C VAL A 61 1.93 16.62 -4.05
N GLY A 62 2.45 17.36 -5.03
CA GLY A 62 3.84 17.80 -5.08
C GLY A 62 4.76 16.79 -5.78
N ARG A 63 4.21 16.01 -6.74
CA ARG A 63 5.00 15.06 -7.54
C ARG A 63 5.80 15.74 -8.66
N PRO A 64 6.92 15.14 -9.15
CA PRO A 64 7.46 13.85 -8.70
C PRO A 64 8.05 13.90 -7.29
N SER A 65 7.81 12.86 -6.48
CA SER A 65 8.48 12.77 -5.19
C SER A 65 9.99 12.55 -5.39
N PRO A 66 10.87 13.13 -4.55
CA PRO A 66 12.30 13.05 -4.76
C PRO A 66 12.87 11.63 -4.66
N LEU A 67 13.90 11.33 -5.46
CA LEU A 67 14.78 10.18 -5.25
C LEU A 67 16.03 10.68 -4.49
N PHE A 68 16.08 10.51 -3.18
CA PHE A 68 17.12 11.02 -2.29
C PHE A 68 18.22 9.99 -2.04
N HIS A 69 19.50 10.37 -2.20
CA HIS A 69 20.62 9.51 -1.83
C HIS A 69 20.90 9.62 -0.33
N ALA A 70 20.65 8.54 0.42
CA ALA A 70 20.98 8.43 1.83
C ALA A 70 22.49 8.20 2.00
N LYS A 71 23.27 9.25 1.66
CA LYS A 71 24.73 9.16 1.50
C LYS A 71 25.43 8.80 2.81
N ARG A 72 25.10 9.49 3.91
CA ARG A 72 25.73 9.22 5.21
C ARG A 72 25.46 7.80 5.69
N LEU A 73 24.23 7.33 5.47
CA LEU A 73 23.84 5.96 5.80
C LEU A 73 24.63 4.96 4.94
N SER A 74 24.72 5.16 3.64
CA SER A 74 25.49 4.32 2.72
C SER A 74 26.96 4.28 3.08
N ASP A 75 27.56 5.44 3.37
CA ASP A 75 28.97 5.54 3.77
C ASP A 75 29.24 4.78 5.08
N GLN A 76 28.35 4.86 6.06
CA GLN A 76 28.47 4.14 7.33
C GLN A 76 28.33 2.62 7.19
N LEU A 77 27.51 2.16 6.24
CA LEU A 77 27.30 0.73 5.96
C LEU A 77 28.45 0.13 5.14
N GLY A 78 29.11 0.94 4.30
CA GLY A 78 30.30 0.55 3.54
C GLY A 78 30.04 -0.37 2.33
N GLY A 79 28.78 -0.66 2.00
CA GLY A 79 28.36 -1.50 0.87
C GLY A 79 27.53 -0.72 -0.15
N ALA A 80 26.40 -1.32 -0.59
CA ALA A 80 25.51 -0.73 -1.59
C ALA A 80 25.06 0.70 -1.25
N GLN A 81 24.80 1.49 -2.30
CA GLN A 81 24.29 2.85 -2.19
C GLN A 81 22.77 2.83 -2.04
N ILE A 82 22.26 3.43 -0.96
CA ILE A 82 20.84 3.47 -0.64
C ILE A 82 20.22 4.78 -1.13
N TYR A 83 19.19 4.67 -1.93
CA TYR A 83 18.37 5.78 -2.38
C TYR A 83 16.97 5.62 -1.82
N LEU A 84 16.34 6.70 -1.40
CA LEU A 84 14.99 6.71 -0.86
C LEU A 84 14.05 7.39 -1.85
N LYS A 85 13.03 6.67 -2.32
CA LYS A 85 11.91 7.28 -3.03
C LYS A 85 10.97 7.88 -1.98
N ARG A 86 10.94 9.21 -1.91
CA ARG A 86 10.39 10.00 -0.82
C ARG A 86 8.88 10.21 -0.92
N GLU A 87 8.09 9.10 -0.88
CA GLU A 87 6.63 9.17 -0.83
C GLU A 87 6.10 9.77 0.50
N ASP A 88 6.93 9.81 1.52
CA ASP A 88 6.71 10.52 2.79
C ASP A 88 6.59 12.05 2.65
N LEU A 89 7.06 12.61 1.54
CA LEU A 89 6.95 14.05 1.23
C LEU A 89 5.70 14.42 0.44
N ASN A 90 4.93 13.46 -0.01
CA ASN A 90 3.65 13.73 -0.66
C ASN A 90 2.69 14.47 0.28
N HIS A 91 1.77 15.25 -0.27
CA HIS A 91 0.65 15.77 0.51
C HIS A 91 -0.05 14.62 1.26
N THR A 92 -0.42 14.82 2.51
CA THR A 92 -0.85 13.82 3.51
C THR A 92 0.27 12.95 4.13
N GLY A 93 1.48 13.00 3.59
CA GLY A 93 2.67 12.37 4.21
C GLY A 93 2.85 10.88 3.89
N ALA A 94 2.19 10.36 2.85
CA ALA A 94 2.32 8.95 2.43
C ALA A 94 1.89 8.74 0.96
N HIS A 95 2.17 7.55 0.42
CA HIS A 95 1.77 7.13 -0.93
C HIS A 95 0.26 7.01 -1.14
N LYS A 96 -0.53 6.89 -0.06
CA LYS A 96 -1.98 6.66 -0.14
C LYS A 96 -2.73 7.71 -0.94
N ILE A 97 -2.29 8.96 -0.92
CA ILE A 97 -2.93 10.03 -1.68
C ILE A 97 -2.97 9.77 -3.20
N ASN A 98 -2.03 8.99 -3.74
CA ASN A 98 -1.98 8.70 -5.16
C ASN A 98 -3.24 7.98 -5.65
N HIS A 99 -3.62 6.87 -5.02
CA HIS A 99 -4.82 6.15 -5.44
C HIS A 99 -6.10 6.81 -4.92
N CYS A 100 -6.08 7.43 -3.74
CA CYS A 100 -7.25 8.12 -3.22
C CYS A 100 -7.72 9.25 -4.12
N LEU A 101 -6.81 10.01 -4.74
CA LEU A 101 -7.17 11.01 -5.76
C LEU A 101 -7.80 10.37 -6.98
N GLY A 102 -7.21 9.28 -7.49
CA GLY A 102 -7.77 8.56 -8.64
C GLY A 102 -9.18 8.00 -8.35
N GLU A 103 -9.38 7.41 -7.17
CA GLU A 103 -10.68 6.87 -6.75
C GLU A 103 -11.73 7.96 -6.52
N ALA A 104 -11.37 9.05 -5.84
CA ALA A 104 -12.28 10.16 -5.60
C ALA A 104 -12.66 10.89 -6.93
N LEU A 105 -11.69 11.06 -7.82
CA LEU A 105 -11.91 11.63 -9.13
C LEU A 105 -12.80 10.73 -9.99
N LEU A 106 -12.57 9.41 -9.99
CA LEU A 106 -13.43 8.45 -10.66
C LEU A 106 -14.86 8.52 -10.12
N ALA A 107 -15.04 8.58 -8.80
CA ALA A 107 -16.36 8.75 -8.17
C ALA A 107 -17.08 10.01 -8.67
N LYS A 108 -16.35 11.14 -8.76
CA LYS A 108 -16.87 12.40 -9.32
C LYS A 108 -17.34 12.24 -10.77
N TYR A 109 -16.51 11.63 -11.63
CA TYR A 109 -16.85 11.40 -13.04
C TYR A 109 -17.99 10.40 -13.24
N MET A 110 -18.16 9.44 -12.32
CA MET A 110 -19.31 8.52 -12.29
C MET A 110 -20.58 9.17 -11.73
N GLY A 111 -20.52 10.37 -11.18
CA GLY A 111 -21.64 11.05 -10.53
C GLY A 111 -22.09 10.37 -9.22
N LYS A 112 -21.19 9.68 -8.53
CA LYS A 112 -21.49 9.03 -7.25
C LYS A 112 -21.73 10.08 -6.17
N SER A 113 -22.67 9.81 -5.26
CA SER A 113 -23.09 10.74 -4.22
C SER A 113 -22.29 10.61 -2.91
N LYS A 114 -21.59 9.49 -2.72
CA LYS A 114 -20.81 9.22 -1.52
C LYS A 114 -19.66 8.24 -1.80
N VAL A 115 -18.51 8.48 -1.20
CA VAL A 115 -17.38 7.55 -1.15
C VAL A 115 -17.33 6.91 0.23
N ILE A 116 -17.18 5.59 0.29
CA ILE A 116 -17.11 4.80 1.52
C ILE A 116 -15.78 4.06 1.54
N ALA A 117 -15.13 4.01 2.70
CA ALA A 117 -13.90 3.25 2.89
C ALA A 117 -13.75 2.76 4.33
N GLU A 118 -12.81 1.85 4.48
CA GLU A 118 -12.24 1.43 5.76
C GLU A 118 -10.88 2.07 6.02
N THR A 119 -10.43 2.05 7.26
CA THR A 119 -9.04 2.38 7.61
C THR A 119 -8.64 1.71 8.93
N GLY A 120 -7.39 1.26 9.03
CA GLY A 120 -6.76 0.80 10.29
C GLY A 120 -5.89 1.91 10.88
N ALA A 121 -4.65 2.08 10.40
CA ALA A 121 -3.73 3.14 10.86
C ALA A 121 -4.21 4.58 10.58
N GLY A 122 -5.34 4.77 9.92
CA GLY A 122 -5.89 6.08 9.57
C GLY A 122 -5.25 6.77 8.36
N GLN A 123 -4.16 6.26 7.81
CA GLN A 123 -3.48 6.90 6.67
C GLN A 123 -4.31 6.89 5.40
N HIS A 124 -4.97 5.77 5.10
CA HIS A 124 -5.91 5.69 3.98
C HIS A 124 -7.09 6.64 4.22
N GLY A 125 -7.68 6.59 5.41
CA GLY A 125 -8.79 7.46 5.78
C GLY A 125 -8.48 8.95 5.63
N VAL A 126 -7.32 9.41 6.11
CA VAL A 126 -6.87 10.80 5.93
C VAL A 126 -6.67 11.15 4.46
N ALA A 127 -6.03 10.28 3.68
CA ALA A 127 -5.79 10.52 2.27
C ALA A 127 -7.09 10.59 1.47
N LEU A 128 -8.03 9.66 1.75
CA LEU A 128 -9.33 9.65 1.08
C LEU A 128 -10.21 10.83 1.50
N ALA A 129 -10.28 11.16 2.80
CA ALA A 129 -10.98 12.34 3.26
C ALA A 129 -10.44 13.62 2.60
N THR A 130 -9.12 13.71 2.43
CA THR A 130 -8.45 14.82 1.71
C THR A 130 -8.88 14.87 0.26
N ALA A 131 -8.82 13.75 -0.46
CA ALA A 131 -9.22 13.67 -1.87
C ALA A 131 -10.71 13.99 -2.07
N CYS A 132 -11.58 13.43 -1.22
CA CYS A 132 -13.03 13.69 -1.28
C CYS A 132 -13.37 15.14 -0.96
N ALA A 133 -12.70 15.78 0.01
CA ALA A 133 -12.86 17.20 0.30
C ALA A 133 -12.47 18.05 -0.91
N LEU A 134 -11.36 17.70 -1.58
CA LEU A 134 -10.89 18.41 -2.76
C LEU A 134 -11.88 18.35 -3.94
N VAL A 135 -12.43 17.15 -4.22
CA VAL A 135 -13.36 16.95 -5.33
C VAL A 135 -14.83 17.28 -5.00
N GLY A 136 -15.12 17.55 -3.72
CA GLY A 136 -16.45 17.95 -3.26
C GLY A 136 -17.46 16.81 -3.14
N ILE A 137 -17.00 15.58 -2.79
CA ILE A 137 -17.87 14.41 -2.58
C ILE A 137 -17.90 14.04 -1.10
N PRO A 138 -19.08 13.76 -0.50
CA PRO A 138 -19.19 13.23 0.85
C PRO A 138 -18.38 11.93 1.03
N CYS A 139 -17.66 11.85 2.16
CA CYS A 139 -16.80 10.72 2.52
C CYS A 139 -17.25 10.10 3.85
N GLU A 140 -17.41 8.78 3.88
CA GLU A 140 -17.71 8.01 5.07
C GLU A 140 -16.63 6.96 5.29
N ILE A 141 -16.00 6.98 6.48
CA ILE A 141 -14.86 6.14 6.81
C ILE A 141 -15.19 5.28 8.03
N HIS A 142 -15.06 3.97 7.87
CA HIS A 142 -15.23 2.99 8.93
C HIS A 142 -13.87 2.66 9.54
N MET A 143 -13.80 2.67 10.87
CA MET A 143 -12.57 2.41 11.61
C MET A 143 -12.88 1.66 12.90
N GLY A 144 -12.10 0.64 13.22
CA GLY A 144 -12.24 -0.11 14.45
C GLY A 144 -12.03 0.77 15.68
N GLN A 145 -12.81 0.54 16.75
CA GLN A 145 -12.71 1.35 17.98
C GLN A 145 -11.31 1.28 18.61
N VAL A 146 -10.65 0.13 18.54
CA VAL A 146 -9.27 -0.06 19.02
C VAL A 146 -8.30 0.84 18.23
N ASP A 147 -8.47 0.89 16.92
CA ASP A 147 -7.64 1.71 16.04
C ASP A 147 -7.93 3.21 16.22
N ILE A 148 -9.19 3.60 16.47
CA ILE A 148 -9.59 4.99 16.77
C ILE A 148 -8.85 5.53 18.00
N GLU A 149 -8.74 4.71 19.03
CA GLU A 149 -8.06 5.10 20.27
C GLU A 149 -6.54 5.22 20.08
N LYS A 150 -5.95 4.29 19.32
CA LYS A 150 -4.51 4.24 19.02
C LYS A 150 -4.08 5.37 18.06
N GLU A 151 -4.89 5.67 17.06
CA GLU A 151 -4.53 6.54 15.94
C GLU A 151 -5.27 7.89 15.99
N HIS A 152 -5.53 8.40 17.20
CA HIS A 152 -6.30 9.61 17.45
C HIS A 152 -5.90 10.83 16.60
N PRO A 153 -4.62 11.14 16.31
CA PRO A 153 -4.26 12.26 15.44
C PRO A 153 -4.83 12.17 14.03
N ASN A 154 -4.91 10.96 13.46
CA ASN A 154 -5.51 10.74 12.13
C ASN A 154 -7.04 10.85 12.19
N VAL A 155 -7.66 10.38 13.28
CA VAL A 155 -9.10 10.55 13.53
C VAL A 155 -9.49 12.03 13.52
N VAL A 156 -8.74 12.87 14.21
CA VAL A 156 -8.96 14.33 14.23
C VAL A 156 -8.83 14.94 12.84
N LYS A 157 -7.81 14.55 12.07
CA LYS A 157 -7.62 15.03 10.68
C LYS A 157 -8.80 14.67 9.78
N MET A 158 -9.28 13.41 9.83
CA MET A 158 -10.44 12.96 9.04
C MET A 158 -11.69 13.80 9.34
N LYS A 159 -11.95 14.10 10.63
CA LYS A 159 -13.08 14.93 11.06
C LYS A 159 -12.93 16.40 10.59
N ILE A 160 -11.72 16.98 10.68
CA ILE A 160 -11.43 18.33 10.18
C ILE A 160 -11.66 18.42 8.67
N LEU A 161 -11.32 17.36 7.92
CA LEU A 161 -11.54 17.26 6.48
C LEU A 161 -13.01 17.02 6.09
N GLY A 162 -13.90 16.89 7.07
CA GLY A 162 -15.34 16.75 6.85
C GLY A 162 -15.81 15.32 6.60
N ALA A 163 -14.95 14.32 6.78
CA ALA A 163 -15.37 12.93 6.66
C ALA A 163 -16.24 12.51 7.85
N LYS A 164 -17.31 11.74 7.57
CA LYS A 164 -18.08 11.04 8.59
C LYS A 164 -17.30 9.80 9.03
N LEU A 165 -16.88 9.77 10.29
CA LEU A 165 -16.23 8.59 10.87
C LEU A 165 -17.24 7.70 11.55
N VAL A 166 -17.24 6.41 11.19
CA VAL A 166 -18.06 5.35 11.81
C VAL A 166 -17.15 4.48 12.67
N SER A 167 -17.42 4.49 13.98
CA SER A 167 -16.71 3.60 14.92
C SER A 167 -17.31 2.20 14.87
N VAL A 168 -16.47 1.21 14.61
CA VAL A 168 -16.83 -0.21 14.58
C VAL A 168 -16.40 -0.87 15.88
N THR A 169 -17.37 -1.36 16.64
CA THR A 169 -17.18 -1.96 17.97
C THR A 169 -17.43 -3.48 17.98
N GLN A 170 -17.79 -4.04 16.84
CA GLN A 170 -18.09 -5.47 16.68
C GLN A 170 -16.81 -6.28 16.44
N GLY A 171 -16.85 -7.59 16.65
CA GLY A 171 -15.72 -8.47 16.43
C GLY A 171 -14.52 -8.11 17.31
N THR A 172 -13.35 -7.99 16.68
CA THR A 172 -12.12 -7.53 17.33
C THR A 172 -11.99 -6.00 17.37
N ALA A 173 -12.94 -5.28 16.76
CA ALA A 173 -12.96 -3.83 16.62
C ALA A 173 -11.68 -3.26 15.96
N THR A 174 -11.16 -3.98 14.96
CA THR A 174 -9.94 -3.63 14.20
C THR A 174 -10.24 -3.51 12.70
N LEU A 175 -9.19 -3.40 11.87
CA LEU A 175 -9.27 -3.19 10.42
C LEU A 175 -10.19 -4.22 9.72
N LYS A 176 -10.14 -5.52 10.08
CA LYS A 176 -11.00 -6.54 9.44
C LYS A 176 -12.48 -6.20 9.61
N ASP A 177 -12.90 -5.87 10.83
CA ASP A 177 -14.30 -5.55 11.13
C ASP A 177 -14.71 -4.20 10.49
N ALA A 178 -13.77 -3.28 10.34
CA ALA A 178 -13.98 -2.03 9.61
C ALA A 178 -14.23 -2.28 8.11
N VAL A 179 -13.53 -3.22 7.49
CA VAL A 179 -13.77 -3.65 6.10
C VAL A 179 -15.20 -4.19 5.96
N ASP A 180 -15.60 -5.14 6.82
CA ASP A 180 -16.93 -5.75 6.78
C ASP A 180 -18.02 -4.68 6.92
N SER A 181 -17.88 -3.76 7.89
CA SER A 181 -18.82 -2.68 8.15
C SER A 181 -18.91 -1.68 6.97
N ALA A 182 -17.79 -1.34 6.34
CA ALA A 182 -17.78 -0.45 5.19
C ALA A 182 -18.43 -1.10 3.96
N PHE A 183 -18.20 -2.40 3.76
CA PHE A 183 -18.89 -3.15 2.72
C PHE A 183 -20.41 -3.23 2.95
N GLU A 184 -20.87 -3.49 4.18
CA GLU A 184 -22.29 -3.48 4.53
C GLU A 184 -22.94 -2.11 4.22
N GLU A 185 -22.26 -1.01 4.53
CA GLU A 185 -22.75 0.34 4.20
C GLU A 185 -22.82 0.56 2.69
N TYR A 186 -21.76 0.18 1.95
CA TYR A 186 -21.71 0.28 0.49
C TYR A 186 -22.87 -0.48 -0.17
N LEU A 187 -23.23 -1.67 0.37
CA LEU A 187 -24.32 -2.51 -0.13
C LEU A 187 -25.71 -1.91 -0.02
N LYS A 188 -25.91 -0.90 0.80
CA LYS A 188 -27.22 -0.26 0.94
C LYS A 188 -27.63 0.51 -0.30
N ASP A 189 -26.66 1.08 -1.05
CA ASP A 189 -26.92 1.82 -2.29
C ASP A 189 -25.70 1.81 -3.23
N PRO A 190 -25.30 0.65 -3.77
CA PRO A 190 -24.12 0.52 -4.61
C PRO A 190 -24.22 1.28 -5.93
N LYS A 191 -25.44 1.64 -6.34
CA LYS A 191 -25.67 2.49 -7.52
C LYS A 191 -25.18 3.92 -7.31
N ASN A 192 -25.41 4.49 -6.14
CA ASN A 192 -25.06 5.87 -5.83
C ASN A 192 -23.77 6.01 -5.02
N TYR A 193 -23.32 4.95 -4.37
CA TYR A 193 -22.08 4.94 -3.60
C TYR A 193 -20.94 4.29 -4.37
N ILE A 194 -19.71 4.59 -3.98
CA ILE A 194 -18.52 3.86 -4.41
C ILE A 194 -17.69 3.47 -3.19
N TYR A 195 -17.17 2.25 -3.22
CA TYR A 195 -16.22 1.79 -2.23
C TYR A 195 -14.80 2.09 -2.71
N ALA A 196 -14.02 2.82 -1.91
CA ALA A 196 -12.64 3.17 -2.20
C ALA A 196 -11.71 2.40 -1.27
N ILE A 197 -11.18 1.29 -1.76
CA ILE A 197 -10.41 0.36 -0.96
C ILE A 197 -8.99 0.86 -0.65
N GLY A 198 -8.51 0.58 0.56
CA GLY A 198 -7.25 1.14 1.07
C GLY A 198 -5.97 0.54 0.49
N SER A 199 -6.02 -0.51 -0.31
CA SER A 199 -4.83 -1.16 -0.89
C SER A 199 -5.17 -1.94 -2.16
N VAL A 200 -4.20 -2.71 -2.70
CA VAL A 200 -4.38 -3.58 -3.89
C VAL A 200 -5.02 -4.91 -3.52
N VAL A 201 -6.06 -4.86 -2.71
CA VAL A 201 -6.81 -6.02 -2.17
C VAL A 201 -8.27 -5.93 -2.58
N GLY A 202 -9.08 -6.94 -2.22
CA GLY A 202 -10.49 -6.97 -2.54
C GLY A 202 -10.81 -7.53 -3.94
N PRO A 203 -12.11 -7.61 -4.29
CA PRO A 203 -12.53 -8.16 -5.58
C PRO A 203 -12.09 -7.27 -6.75
N HIS A 204 -11.95 -7.88 -7.93
CA HIS A 204 -11.77 -7.11 -9.16
C HIS A 204 -12.92 -6.07 -9.31
N PRO A 205 -12.67 -4.78 -9.69
CA PRO A 205 -11.43 -4.26 -10.28
C PRO A 205 -10.44 -3.61 -9.28
N PHE A 206 -10.69 -3.58 -7.99
CA PHE A 206 -9.93 -2.80 -7.04
C PHE A 206 -8.41 -3.06 -7.09
N PRO A 207 -7.90 -4.33 -7.11
CA PRO A 207 -6.45 -4.54 -7.16
C PRO A 207 -5.79 -3.89 -8.37
N LYS A 208 -6.47 -3.94 -9.54
CA LYS A 208 -5.99 -3.30 -10.77
C LYS A 208 -6.02 -1.78 -10.68
N MET A 209 -7.14 -1.21 -10.22
CA MET A 209 -7.33 0.24 -10.12
C MET A 209 -6.30 0.88 -9.19
N VAL A 210 -6.19 0.37 -7.96
CA VAL A 210 -5.24 0.91 -6.97
C VAL A 210 -3.80 0.77 -7.46
N ARG A 211 -3.44 -0.40 -8.04
CA ARG A 211 -2.14 -0.61 -8.67
C ARG A 211 -1.83 0.44 -9.74
N ASP A 212 -2.76 0.67 -10.65
CA ASP A 212 -2.57 1.58 -11.78
C ASP A 212 -2.34 3.02 -11.29
N PHE A 213 -3.13 3.50 -10.32
CA PHE A 213 -2.91 4.80 -9.71
C PHE A 213 -1.60 4.90 -8.91
N GLN A 214 -1.13 3.79 -8.32
CA GLN A 214 0.15 3.77 -7.62
C GLN A 214 1.36 3.60 -8.56
N SER A 215 1.16 3.19 -9.81
CA SER A 215 2.24 2.91 -10.76
C SER A 215 3.11 4.12 -11.07
N ILE A 216 2.63 5.33 -10.79
CA ILE A 216 3.41 6.59 -10.87
C ILE A 216 4.71 6.51 -10.07
N ILE A 217 4.73 5.78 -8.93
CA ILE A 217 5.92 5.60 -8.10
C ILE A 217 7.04 4.93 -8.90
N GLY A 218 6.75 3.80 -9.52
CA GLY A 218 7.73 3.05 -10.31
C GLY A 218 8.19 3.79 -11.54
N SER A 219 7.28 4.49 -12.24
CA SER A 219 7.59 5.30 -13.40
C SER A 219 8.56 6.43 -13.05
N GLU A 220 8.33 7.11 -11.94
CA GLU A 220 9.23 8.16 -11.45
C GLU A 220 10.59 7.60 -10.99
N ILE A 221 10.61 6.45 -10.27
CA ILE A 221 11.86 5.79 -9.89
C ILE A 221 12.70 5.51 -11.13
N LYS A 222 12.10 4.94 -12.17
CA LYS A 222 12.78 4.60 -13.43
C LYS A 222 13.38 5.83 -14.10
N THR A 223 12.60 6.90 -14.23
CA THR A 223 13.06 8.16 -14.82
C THR A 223 14.18 8.78 -14.02
N GLN A 224 13.98 8.96 -12.71
CA GLN A 224 14.96 9.60 -11.81
C GLN A 224 16.24 8.78 -11.65
N ALA A 225 16.15 7.44 -11.68
CA ALA A 225 17.32 6.58 -11.67
C ALA A 225 18.16 6.75 -12.95
N ASN A 226 17.51 6.77 -14.11
CA ASN A 226 18.22 7.02 -15.38
C ASN A 226 18.86 8.41 -15.43
N GLU A 227 18.16 9.45 -14.97
CA GLU A 227 18.72 10.81 -14.89
C GLU A 227 19.92 10.90 -13.93
N ARG A 228 19.87 10.18 -12.81
CA ARG A 228 20.83 10.32 -11.71
C ARG A 228 22.06 9.45 -11.86
N PHE A 229 21.93 8.24 -12.36
CA PHE A 229 23.03 7.28 -12.50
C PHE A 229 23.07 6.54 -13.83
N GLY A 230 22.31 6.99 -14.83
CA GLY A 230 22.39 6.51 -16.22
C GLY A 230 21.85 5.10 -16.46
N GLN A 231 21.21 4.47 -15.46
CA GLN A 231 20.70 3.11 -15.53
C GLN A 231 19.54 2.88 -14.57
N ASN A 232 18.84 1.74 -14.69
CA ASN A 232 17.89 1.29 -13.69
C ASN A 232 18.60 0.97 -12.37
N PRO A 233 17.90 1.01 -11.22
CA PRO A 233 18.47 0.52 -9.96
C PRO A 233 18.70 -0.99 -10.02
N ASP A 234 19.62 -1.51 -9.21
CA ASP A 234 19.84 -2.96 -9.08
C ASP A 234 18.73 -3.60 -8.23
N TYR A 235 18.23 -2.86 -7.23
CA TYR A 235 17.15 -3.31 -6.34
C TYR A 235 16.10 -2.23 -6.17
N VAL A 236 14.82 -2.65 -6.16
CA VAL A 236 13.69 -1.84 -5.66
C VAL A 236 13.06 -2.58 -4.50
N VAL A 237 13.01 -1.92 -3.35
CA VAL A 237 12.59 -2.50 -2.07
C VAL A 237 11.42 -1.73 -1.49
N ALA A 238 10.38 -2.41 -1.05
CA ALA A 238 9.21 -1.79 -0.42
C ALA A 238 8.61 -2.70 0.65
N CYS A 239 7.99 -2.12 1.68
CA CYS A 239 7.24 -2.90 2.67
C CYS A 239 5.93 -3.44 2.08
N VAL A 240 5.48 -4.58 2.60
CA VAL A 240 4.27 -5.26 2.13
C VAL A 240 3.36 -5.60 3.31
N GLY A 241 2.18 -4.96 3.32
CA GLY A 241 0.98 -5.40 4.02
C GLY A 241 -0.02 -5.84 2.96
N GLY A 242 -1.06 -5.02 2.64
CA GLY A 242 -1.86 -5.23 1.43
C GLY A 242 -1.05 -5.06 0.13
N GLY A 243 0.04 -4.28 0.14
CA GLY A 243 1.06 -4.23 -0.89
C GLY A 243 0.94 -3.10 -1.92
N SER A 244 0.11 -2.06 -1.69
CA SER A 244 -0.13 -1.01 -2.69
C SER A 244 1.12 -0.18 -3.02
N ASN A 245 1.91 0.21 -2.02
CA ASN A 245 3.16 0.94 -2.25
C ASN A 245 4.19 0.11 -3.01
N ALA A 246 4.30 -1.17 -2.66
CA ALA A 246 5.25 -2.09 -3.25
C ALA A 246 4.91 -2.37 -4.72
N ILE A 247 3.67 -2.72 -5.03
CA ILE A 247 3.28 -2.98 -6.42
C ILE A 247 3.40 -1.71 -7.28
N GLY A 248 3.07 -0.53 -6.73
CA GLY A 248 3.28 0.74 -7.39
C GLY A 248 4.73 0.97 -7.78
N ALA A 249 5.66 0.71 -6.85
CA ALA A 249 7.10 0.83 -7.11
C ALA A 249 7.63 -0.24 -8.09
N PHE A 250 7.06 -1.46 -8.06
CA PHE A 250 7.54 -2.60 -8.85
C PHE A 250 7.06 -2.57 -10.31
N THR A 251 5.92 -1.96 -10.60
CA THR A 251 5.23 -2.02 -11.91
C THR A 251 6.14 -1.69 -13.09
N ALA A 252 6.97 -0.65 -12.98
CA ALA A 252 7.86 -0.21 -14.05
C ALA A 252 9.01 -1.18 -14.33
N PHE A 253 9.23 -2.16 -13.45
CA PHE A 253 10.37 -3.09 -13.48
C PHE A 253 9.97 -4.55 -13.63
N LEU A 254 8.67 -4.88 -13.64
CA LEU A 254 8.19 -6.27 -13.72
C LEU A 254 8.79 -7.06 -14.89
N ASN A 255 8.95 -6.41 -16.05
CA ASN A 255 9.52 -6.97 -17.26
C ASN A 255 11.03 -6.69 -17.44
N ILE A 256 11.72 -6.25 -16.39
CA ILE A 256 13.16 -5.94 -16.39
C ILE A 256 13.84 -6.90 -15.39
N PRO A 257 14.25 -8.11 -15.81
CA PRO A 257 14.73 -9.14 -14.88
C PRO A 257 16.04 -8.77 -14.17
N GLU A 258 16.80 -7.83 -14.72
CA GLU A 258 18.04 -7.31 -14.13
C GLU A 258 17.76 -6.51 -12.83
N VAL A 259 16.59 -5.89 -12.72
CA VAL A 259 16.16 -5.20 -11.50
C VAL A 259 15.55 -6.21 -10.54
N LYS A 260 16.16 -6.41 -9.40
CA LYS A 260 15.66 -7.27 -8.33
C LYS A 260 14.60 -6.54 -7.52
N LEU A 261 13.45 -7.18 -7.31
CA LEU A 261 12.32 -6.64 -6.58
C LEU A 261 12.19 -7.36 -5.24
N VAL A 262 12.12 -6.60 -4.15
CA VAL A 262 12.06 -7.15 -2.80
C VAL A 262 10.90 -6.54 -2.03
N GLY A 263 9.95 -7.39 -1.64
CA GLY A 263 8.88 -7.05 -0.71
C GLY A 263 9.26 -7.45 0.72
N VAL A 264 9.09 -6.54 1.67
CA VAL A 264 9.47 -6.79 3.07
C VAL A 264 8.22 -6.82 3.94
N GLU A 265 7.92 -7.99 4.49
CA GLU A 265 6.76 -8.26 5.33
C GLU A 265 7.10 -8.09 6.83
N PRO A 266 6.11 -7.83 7.70
CA PRO A 266 6.34 -7.75 9.13
C PRO A 266 6.48 -9.14 9.77
N ALA A 267 7.67 -9.46 10.26
CA ALA A 267 7.91 -10.66 11.07
C ALA A 267 7.46 -10.48 12.54
N GLY A 268 7.02 -9.31 12.93
CA GLY A 268 6.53 -9.06 14.29
C GLY A 268 7.53 -9.46 15.37
N HIS A 269 7.12 -10.36 16.25
CA HIS A 269 7.99 -10.93 17.31
C HIS A 269 8.89 -12.07 16.83
N GLY A 270 8.79 -12.48 15.56
CA GLY A 270 9.54 -13.59 14.95
C GLY A 270 8.62 -14.51 14.14
N LEU A 271 9.14 -15.07 13.05
CA LEU A 271 8.39 -15.97 12.16
C LEU A 271 8.04 -17.33 12.81
N ASP A 272 8.68 -17.66 13.91
CA ASP A 272 8.45 -18.86 14.74
C ASP A 272 7.40 -18.65 15.84
N THR A 273 6.78 -17.47 15.87
CA THR A 273 5.70 -17.10 16.80
C THR A 273 4.36 -16.98 16.08
N ASP A 274 3.27 -16.79 16.83
CA ASP A 274 1.94 -16.43 16.33
C ASP A 274 1.76 -14.89 16.19
N LYS A 275 2.82 -14.10 16.40
CA LYS A 275 2.82 -12.64 16.42
C LYS A 275 3.59 -12.07 15.24
N HIS A 276 3.08 -12.30 14.02
CA HIS A 276 3.60 -11.77 12.76
C HIS A 276 2.45 -11.48 11.79
N SER A 277 2.76 -10.81 10.67
CA SER A 277 1.85 -10.61 9.51
C SER A 277 2.59 -10.91 8.20
N ALA A 278 3.44 -11.94 8.21
CA ALA A 278 4.25 -12.36 7.06
C ALA A 278 3.45 -13.30 6.15
N THR A 279 2.46 -12.77 5.49
CA THR A 279 1.44 -13.51 4.72
C THR A 279 2.02 -14.27 3.54
N LEU A 280 2.92 -13.66 2.77
CA LEU A 280 3.56 -14.35 1.65
C LEU A 280 4.61 -15.36 2.12
N THR A 281 5.26 -15.12 3.24
CA THR A 281 6.29 -16.01 3.77
C THR A 281 5.69 -17.29 4.38
N LEU A 282 4.63 -17.19 5.18
CA LEU A 282 4.07 -18.29 5.98
C LEU A 282 2.64 -18.67 5.63
N GLY A 283 1.91 -17.83 4.90
CA GLY A 283 0.54 -18.12 4.47
C GLY A 283 0.46 -19.13 3.32
N LYS A 284 -0.74 -19.49 2.96
CA LYS A 284 -1.06 -20.42 1.86
C LYS A 284 -2.11 -19.79 0.92
N PRO A 285 -2.27 -20.30 -0.33
CA PRO A 285 -3.36 -19.88 -1.19
C PRO A 285 -4.72 -20.11 -0.54
N GLY A 286 -5.54 -19.05 -0.48
CA GLY A 286 -6.87 -19.04 0.13
C GLY A 286 -7.72 -17.91 -0.42
N GLN A 287 -8.76 -17.53 0.31
CA GLN A 287 -9.67 -16.44 -0.08
C GLN A 287 -9.96 -15.52 1.11
N ILE A 288 -9.90 -14.21 0.88
CA ILE A 288 -10.30 -13.21 1.87
C ILE A 288 -10.87 -11.98 1.15
N HIS A 289 -11.88 -11.33 1.72
CA HIS A 289 -12.47 -10.09 1.22
C HIS A 289 -12.78 -10.10 -0.28
N GLY A 290 -13.29 -11.23 -0.79
CA GLY A 290 -13.75 -11.37 -2.17
C GLY A 290 -12.67 -11.61 -3.21
N MET A 291 -11.45 -11.94 -2.83
CA MET A 291 -10.33 -12.25 -3.74
C MET A 291 -9.63 -13.56 -3.36
N ALA A 292 -9.05 -14.24 -4.33
CA ALA A 292 -8.08 -15.31 -4.09
C ALA A 292 -6.68 -14.72 -3.94
N CYS A 293 -5.97 -15.04 -2.86
CA CYS A 293 -4.61 -14.59 -2.58
C CYS A 293 -3.91 -15.53 -1.58
N TYR A 294 -2.67 -15.24 -1.20
CA TYR A 294 -2.08 -15.85 -0.01
C TYR A 294 -2.75 -15.27 1.24
N VAL A 295 -3.06 -16.14 2.21
CA VAL A 295 -3.74 -15.79 3.45
C VAL A 295 -3.08 -16.51 4.62
N LEU A 296 -2.97 -15.82 5.76
CA LEU A 296 -2.73 -16.45 7.06
C LEU A 296 -4.08 -16.90 7.61
N GLU A 297 -4.37 -18.19 7.53
CA GLU A 297 -5.64 -18.79 7.91
C GLU A 297 -5.44 -20.12 8.64
N ASP A 298 -6.40 -20.48 9.48
CA ASP A 298 -6.43 -21.76 10.19
C ASP A 298 -6.82 -22.93 9.26
N ASP A 299 -6.98 -24.12 9.85
CA ASP A 299 -7.38 -25.33 9.11
C ASP A 299 -8.84 -25.30 8.62
N GLN A 300 -9.65 -24.39 9.14
CA GLN A 300 -11.03 -24.16 8.73
C GLN A 300 -11.14 -23.10 7.62
N GLY A 301 -10.06 -22.41 7.30
CA GLY A 301 -10.00 -21.33 6.32
C GLY A 301 -10.39 -19.96 6.91
N GLU A 302 -10.44 -19.85 8.24
CA GLU A 302 -10.69 -18.57 8.91
C GLU A 302 -9.39 -17.77 9.07
N PRO A 303 -9.40 -16.47 8.76
CA PRO A 303 -8.20 -15.63 8.90
C PRO A 303 -7.70 -15.60 10.34
N LEU A 304 -6.40 -15.86 10.50
CA LEU A 304 -5.73 -15.81 11.80
C LEU A 304 -5.58 -14.36 12.28
N PRO A 305 -5.58 -14.13 13.60
CA PRO A 305 -5.10 -12.87 14.17
C PRO A 305 -3.63 -12.66 13.76
N VAL A 306 -3.30 -11.45 13.35
CA VAL A 306 -1.94 -11.07 12.93
C VAL A 306 -1.37 -9.99 13.83
N HIS A 307 -0.07 -9.75 13.73
CA HIS A 307 0.60 -8.70 14.48
C HIS A 307 1.69 -8.03 13.68
N SER A 308 1.70 -6.71 13.73
CA SER A 308 2.80 -5.86 13.30
C SER A 308 2.88 -4.63 14.22
N ILE A 309 4.10 -4.18 14.51
CA ILE A 309 4.32 -2.88 15.17
C ILE A 309 3.73 -1.73 14.34
N ALA A 310 3.67 -1.90 13.02
CA ALA A 310 3.11 -0.97 12.05
C ALA A 310 1.66 -1.35 11.69
N SER A 311 0.68 -0.61 12.21
CA SER A 311 -0.75 -0.89 12.00
C SER A 311 -1.16 -0.97 10.52
N GLY A 312 -0.46 -0.27 9.63
CA GLY A 312 -0.73 -0.31 8.18
C GLY A 312 -0.27 -1.59 7.49
N LEU A 313 0.46 -2.48 8.18
CA LEU A 313 0.87 -3.80 7.69
C LEU A 313 0.14 -4.96 8.39
N ASP A 314 -0.77 -4.66 9.28
CA ASP A 314 -1.47 -5.62 10.13
C ASP A 314 -2.70 -6.21 9.38
N TYR A 315 -2.43 -7.09 8.42
CA TYR A 315 -3.44 -7.67 7.54
C TYR A 315 -3.11 -9.12 7.17
N PRO A 316 -4.03 -10.08 7.37
CA PRO A 316 -3.75 -11.50 7.14
C PRO A 316 -3.76 -11.94 5.67
N GLY A 317 -4.10 -11.04 4.75
CA GLY A 317 -4.09 -11.26 3.30
C GLY A 317 -3.04 -10.40 2.60
N VAL A 318 -2.99 -10.47 1.27
CA VAL A 318 -2.10 -9.66 0.44
C VAL A 318 -2.69 -9.47 -0.95
N GLY A 319 -2.26 -8.46 -1.67
CA GLY A 319 -2.69 -8.23 -3.04
C GLY A 319 -2.48 -9.44 -3.95
N PRO A 320 -3.46 -9.79 -4.81
CA PRO A 320 -3.39 -11.00 -5.63
C PRO A 320 -2.21 -10.98 -6.61
N GLN A 321 -1.82 -9.81 -7.12
CA GLN A 321 -0.63 -9.72 -7.97
C GLN A 321 0.65 -10.06 -7.19
N HIS A 322 0.76 -9.70 -5.91
CA HIS A 322 1.90 -10.11 -5.08
C HIS A 322 1.96 -11.63 -4.91
N SER A 323 0.81 -12.27 -4.67
CA SER A 323 0.72 -13.74 -4.61
C SER A 323 1.22 -14.40 -5.89
N PHE A 324 0.79 -13.87 -7.04
CA PHE A 324 1.24 -14.34 -8.35
C PHE A 324 2.74 -14.11 -8.59
N LEU A 325 3.25 -12.92 -8.25
CA LEU A 325 4.67 -12.57 -8.41
C LEU A 325 5.59 -13.44 -7.53
N LYS A 326 5.10 -13.85 -6.36
CA LYS A 326 5.77 -14.84 -5.50
C LYS A 326 5.87 -16.19 -6.20
N GLU A 327 4.77 -16.74 -6.72
CA GLU A 327 4.79 -18.04 -7.40
C GLU A 327 5.67 -18.05 -8.65
N LEU A 328 5.72 -16.92 -9.36
CA LEU A 328 6.63 -16.75 -10.50
C LEU A 328 8.11 -16.60 -10.10
N GLY A 329 8.42 -16.40 -8.82
CA GLY A 329 9.76 -16.06 -8.38
C GLY A 329 10.26 -14.70 -8.91
N ARG A 330 9.34 -13.80 -9.34
CA ARG A 330 9.73 -12.49 -9.88
C ARG A 330 10.05 -11.48 -8.78
N VAL A 331 9.39 -11.59 -7.66
CA VAL A 331 9.63 -10.78 -6.46
C VAL A 331 10.07 -11.69 -5.33
N GLN A 332 11.15 -11.32 -4.69
CA GLN A 332 11.63 -11.95 -3.46
C GLN A 332 10.88 -11.32 -2.29
N TYR A 333 10.26 -12.14 -1.46
CA TYR A 333 9.61 -11.68 -0.23
C TYR A 333 10.45 -12.08 0.97
N GLU A 334 10.81 -11.07 1.73
CA GLU A 334 11.62 -11.14 2.94
C GLU A 334 10.83 -10.54 4.09
N SER A 335 11.39 -10.58 5.30
CA SER A 335 10.72 -10.02 6.45
C SER A 335 11.67 -9.25 7.36
N ALA A 336 11.09 -8.40 8.23
CA ALA A 336 11.78 -7.71 9.30
C ALA A 336 10.94 -7.79 10.59
N THR A 337 11.61 -7.99 11.71
CA THR A 337 11.00 -8.02 13.05
C THR A 337 10.67 -6.61 13.54
N ASP A 338 9.81 -6.52 14.57
CA ASP A 338 9.48 -5.26 15.24
C ASP A 338 10.75 -4.54 15.74
N GLN A 339 11.73 -5.31 16.26
CA GLN A 339 13.00 -4.74 16.74
C GLN A 339 13.83 -4.19 15.58
N GLU A 340 13.99 -4.94 14.48
CA GLU A 340 14.71 -4.46 13.28
C GLU A 340 14.03 -3.20 12.71
N CYS A 341 12.68 -3.16 12.74
CA CYS A 341 11.90 -2.00 12.33
C CYS A 341 12.20 -0.76 13.20
N LEU A 342 12.19 -0.89 14.53
CA LEU A 342 12.53 0.19 15.46
C LEU A 342 13.99 0.66 15.30
N ASP A 343 14.92 -0.26 15.13
CA ASP A 343 16.33 0.06 14.91
C ASP A 343 16.52 0.84 13.60
N ALA A 344 15.81 0.44 12.54
CA ALA A 344 15.82 1.12 11.25
C ALA A 344 15.19 2.52 11.32
N PHE A 345 14.05 2.64 12.02
CA PHE A 345 13.41 3.92 12.30
C PHE A 345 14.39 4.90 12.97
N MET A 346 15.03 4.47 14.06
CA MET A 346 15.99 5.29 14.81
C MET A 346 17.25 5.59 14.01
N ARG A 347 17.77 4.59 13.27
CA ARG A 347 18.98 4.74 12.48
C ARG A 347 18.80 5.77 11.37
N LEU A 348 17.72 5.67 10.58
CA LEU A 348 17.43 6.61 9.50
C LEU A 348 17.20 8.02 10.05
N SER A 349 16.46 8.14 11.17
CA SER A 349 16.19 9.41 11.82
C SER A 349 17.47 10.12 12.27
N ARG A 350 18.38 9.39 12.93
CA ARG A 350 19.62 9.97 13.49
C ARG A 350 20.69 10.22 12.45
N VAL A 351 20.73 9.45 11.38
CA VAL A 351 21.79 9.54 10.37
C VAL A 351 21.41 10.48 9.24
N GLU A 352 20.18 10.43 8.75
CA GLU A 352 19.72 11.22 7.60
C GLU A 352 18.73 12.35 7.97
N GLY A 353 18.29 12.42 9.23
CA GLY A 353 17.29 13.40 9.66
C GLY A 353 15.92 13.15 9.06
N ILE A 354 15.61 11.90 8.73
CA ILE A 354 14.33 11.48 8.14
C ILE A 354 13.65 10.53 9.10
N VAL A 355 12.48 10.92 9.61
CA VAL A 355 11.66 10.09 10.48
C VAL A 355 10.67 9.30 9.61
N PRO A 356 10.94 8.01 9.33
CA PRO A 356 10.09 7.19 8.46
C PRO A 356 8.86 6.70 9.22
N ALA A 357 7.77 6.37 8.52
CA ALA A 357 6.70 5.58 9.12
C ALA A 357 7.23 4.18 9.53
N LEU A 358 6.65 3.57 10.56
CA LEU A 358 7.01 2.22 10.98
C LEU A 358 6.81 1.21 9.85
N GLU A 359 5.80 1.41 8.99
CA GLU A 359 5.61 0.61 7.78
C GLU A 359 6.85 0.65 6.89
N SER A 360 7.32 1.84 6.54
CA SER A 360 8.49 2.05 5.67
C SER A 360 9.78 1.53 6.30
N SER A 361 9.86 1.55 7.63
CA SER A 361 11.02 1.10 8.40
C SER A 361 11.34 -0.37 8.19
N HIS A 362 10.35 -1.21 7.84
CA HIS A 362 10.59 -2.61 7.47
C HIS A 362 11.46 -2.72 6.20
N ALA A 363 11.17 -1.94 5.18
CA ALA A 363 11.99 -1.91 3.97
C ALA A 363 13.38 -1.31 4.22
N VAL A 364 13.49 -0.30 5.08
CA VAL A 364 14.77 0.27 5.53
C VAL A 364 15.58 -0.78 6.31
N ALA A 365 14.94 -1.56 7.20
CA ALA A 365 15.59 -2.63 7.96
C ALA A 365 16.26 -3.67 7.05
N TRP A 366 15.56 -4.09 6.00
CA TRP A 366 16.14 -4.96 4.98
C TRP A 366 17.37 -4.32 4.33
N ALA A 367 17.27 -3.07 3.93
CA ALA A 367 18.40 -2.36 3.31
C ALA A 367 19.60 -2.23 4.26
N LEU A 368 19.37 -1.96 5.55
CA LEU A 368 20.43 -1.92 6.57
C LEU A 368 21.13 -3.27 6.74
N ARG A 369 20.38 -4.36 6.65
CA ARG A 369 20.86 -5.73 6.81
C ARG A 369 21.64 -6.22 5.58
N GLU A 370 21.19 -5.86 4.38
CA GLU A 370 21.71 -6.42 3.14
C GLU A 370 22.76 -5.52 2.43
N ALA A 371 22.66 -4.20 2.53
CA ALA A 371 23.57 -3.28 1.85
C ALA A 371 25.06 -3.51 2.20
N PRO A 372 25.47 -3.80 3.46
CA PRO A 372 26.86 -4.08 3.80
C PRO A 372 27.47 -5.29 3.08
N LYS A 373 26.64 -6.22 2.63
CA LYS A 373 27.05 -7.47 1.96
C LYS A 373 27.22 -7.30 0.45
N MET A 374 26.85 -6.15 -0.10
CA MET A 374 26.80 -5.88 -1.54
C MET A 374 27.97 -4.99 -1.99
N ASP A 375 28.26 -5.01 -3.29
CA ASP A 375 29.25 -4.12 -3.90
C ASP A 375 28.87 -2.64 -3.74
N LYS A 376 29.85 -1.77 -3.57
CA LYS A 376 29.67 -0.31 -3.39
C LYS A 376 28.99 0.39 -4.57
N ASN A 377 29.00 -0.22 -5.76
CA ASN A 377 28.36 0.33 -6.94
C ASN A 377 26.90 -0.10 -7.05
N THR A 378 26.44 -1.09 -6.28
CA THR A 378 25.04 -1.54 -6.24
C THR A 378 24.13 -0.39 -5.79
N LYS A 379 23.03 -0.19 -6.50
CA LYS A 379 22.02 0.84 -6.23
C LYS A 379 20.75 0.20 -5.68
N ILE A 380 20.44 0.45 -4.43
CA ILE A 380 19.19 0.04 -3.78
C ILE A 380 18.27 1.24 -3.71
N VAL A 381 17.08 1.15 -4.30
CA VAL A 381 16.00 2.12 -4.10
C VAL A 381 14.99 1.56 -3.11
N VAL A 382 14.87 2.20 -1.95
CA VAL A 382 13.83 1.91 -0.96
C VAL A 382 12.65 2.86 -1.18
N ASN A 383 11.45 2.33 -1.37
CA ASN A 383 10.25 3.16 -1.40
C ASN A 383 9.87 3.56 0.03
N LEU A 384 10.19 4.79 0.42
CA LEU A 384 9.85 5.35 1.72
C LEU A 384 8.39 5.80 1.70
N SER A 385 7.49 4.86 1.93
CA SER A 385 6.06 4.95 1.64
C SER A 385 5.27 5.95 2.50
N GLY A 386 5.81 6.35 3.66
CA GLY A 386 5.19 7.32 4.55
C GLY A 386 6.12 7.89 5.60
N ARG A 387 5.72 9.02 6.21
CA ARG A 387 6.45 9.69 7.29
C ARG A 387 5.97 9.22 8.66
N GLY A 388 6.87 9.30 9.65
CA GLY A 388 6.69 8.76 11.00
C GLY A 388 6.12 9.73 12.02
N ASP A 389 5.59 10.89 11.62
CA ASP A 389 5.00 11.85 12.57
C ASP A 389 3.90 11.21 13.41
N LYS A 390 3.12 10.31 12.82
CA LYS A 390 2.05 9.57 13.51
C LYS A 390 2.57 8.57 14.53
N ASP A 391 3.81 8.10 14.36
CA ASP A 391 4.40 7.01 15.13
C ASP A 391 5.29 7.53 16.28
N SER A 392 5.58 8.84 16.31
CA SER A 392 6.57 9.44 17.21
C SER A 392 6.28 9.18 18.69
N ASP A 393 5.04 9.39 19.13
CA ASP A 393 4.65 9.17 20.53
C ASP A 393 4.74 7.69 20.91
N TYR A 394 4.29 6.79 20.01
CA TYR A 394 4.36 5.36 20.23
C TYR A 394 5.82 4.87 20.31
N VAL A 395 6.68 5.33 19.40
CA VAL A 395 8.12 4.98 19.41
C VAL A 395 8.80 5.54 20.64
N ALA A 396 8.51 6.79 21.04
CA ALA A 396 9.06 7.39 22.24
C ALA A 396 8.70 6.57 23.49
N GLN A 397 7.43 6.18 23.63
CA GLN A 397 6.97 5.32 24.74
C GLN A 397 7.68 3.97 24.74
N LYS A 398 7.82 3.31 23.57
CA LYS A 398 8.47 2.00 23.45
C LYS A 398 9.95 2.02 23.79
N LEU A 399 10.64 3.13 23.50
CA LEU A 399 12.08 3.28 23.68
C LEU A 399 12.46 4.06 24.96
N GLY A 400 11.48 4.57 25.70
CA GLY A 400 11.71 5.34 26.92
C GLY A 400 12.42 6.68 26.67
N LEU A 401 12.06 7.36 25.57
CA LEU A 401 12.63 8.66 25.18
C LEU A 401 11.92 9.81 25.88
#